data_b2dc93e9a616fef1d5e44e5780e2392c
#
_entry.id   b2dc93e9a616fef1d5e44e5780e2392c
#
_cell.length_a   1.000
_cell.length_b   1.000
_cell.length_c   1.000
_cell.angle_alpha   90.00
_cell.angle_beta   90.00
_cell.angle_gamma   90.00
#
_symmetry.space_group_name_H-M   'P 1'
#
loop_
_entity.id
_entity.type
_entity.pdbx_description
1 polymer ?
#
loop_
_entity_poly.entity_id
_entity_poly.type
_entity_poly.pdbx_seq_one_letter_code
_entity_poly.pdbx_strand_id
1 'polypeptide(L)'
;MRKRSGSRVVSIVALAALGLILLWRTHALRSTRPTPHPGSVQAQVADSTGAPRRDLEWDEHQGGHTLGRHVGRGASELAARLEREAGVAAASSFTDRATAEAVVGATIARERERIASWMRRDKENLVLDYRGESGRTIGQVLLRGESRPRQAADARLVLRKRGARYFVLTAYPVEP
;
A
#
# COMPACT_ATOMS: atom_id res chain seq x y z
N MET A 1 -20.74 -51.87 5.54
CA MET A 1 -19.59 -51.09 5.05
C MET A 1 -20.07 -49.70 4.60
N ARG A 2 -19.81 -48.66 5.37
CA ARG A 2 -20.21 -47.28 5.05
C ARG A 2 -18.94 -46.45 4.79
N LYS A 3 -18.72 -46.07 3.51
CA LYS A 3 -17.64 -45.13 3.12
C LYS A 3 -17.97 -43.73 3.59
N ARG A 4 -17.16 -43.13 4.45
CA ARG A 4 -17.19 -41.72 4.80
C ARG A 4 -16.42 -40.94 3.76
N SER A 5 -17.14 -40.09 3.00
CA SER A 5 -16.57 -39.09 2.11
C SER A 5 -16.10 -37.91 2.95
N GLY A 6 -14.78 -37.69 2.99
CA GLY A 6 -14.19 -36.52 3.63
C GLY A 6 -14.26 -35.33 2.69
N SER A 7 -15.09 -34.36 3.00
CA SER A 7 -15.15 -33.06 2.31
C SER A 7 -13.92 -32.25 2.66
N ARG A 8 -13.05 -32.02 1.68
CA ARG A 8 -11.93 -31.07 1.78
C ARG A 8 -12.48 -29.66 1.54
N VAL A 9 -12.62 -28.90 2.62
CA VAL A 9 -12.85 -27.46 2.53
C VAL A 9 -11.52 -26.82 2.12
N VAL A 10 -11.37 -26.54 0.83
CA VAL A 10 -10.26 -25.74 0.31
C VAL A 10 -10.60 -24.28 0.56
N SER A 11 -9.82 -23.63 1.43
CA SER A 11 -9.92 -22.19 1.69
C SER A 11 -9.61 -21.37 0.43
N ILE A 12 -10.67 -20.89 -0.22
CA ILE A 12 -10.59 -19.95 -1.35
C ILE A 12 -10.56 -18.52 -0.78
N VAL A 13 -9.41 -18.03 -0.38
CA VAL A 13 -9.22 -16.63 0.07
C VAL A 13 -8.12 -15.89 -0.70
N ALA A 14 -7.54 -16.51 -1.74
CA ALA A 14 -6.32 -15.97 -2.37
C ALA A 14 -6.48 -15.40 -3.79
N LEU A 15 -7.67 -15.28 -4.38
CA LEU A 15 -7.82 -15.01 -5.82
C LEU A 15 -8.55 -13.72 -6.24
N ALA A 16 -8.97 -12.87 -5.31
CA ALA A 16 -9.67 -11.64 -5.66
C ALA A 16 -8.79 -10.44 -6.05
N ALA A 17 -7.46 -10.56 -5.96
CA ALA A 17 -6.54 -9.43 -6.23
C ALA A 17 -5.99 -9.38 -7.67
N LEU A 18 -6.20 -10.39 -8.50
CA LEU A 18 -5.58 -10.48 -9.85
C LEU A 18 -6.49 -10.02 -11.01
N GLY A 19 -7.78 -9.83 -10.80
CA GLY A 19 -8.75 -9.59 -11.88
C GLY A 19 -8.80 -8.17 -12.44
N LEU A 20 -8.16 -7.16 -11.83
CA LEU A 20 -8.33 -5.75 -12.22
C LEU A 20 -7.15 -5.13 -12.98
N ILE A 21 -6.15 -5.90 -13.35
CA ILE A 21 -4.92 -5.40 -14.01
C ILE A 21 -5.07 -5.31 -15.54
N LEU A 22 -6.10 -5.88 -16.16
CA LEU A 22 -6.16 -6.05 -17.62
C LEU A 22 -6.94 -5.00 -18.40
N LEU A 23 -7.55 -4.00 -17.81
CA LEU A 23 -8.43 -3.04 -18.51
C LEU A 23 -7.87 -1.62 -18.72
N TRP A 24 -6.59 -1.35 -18.38
CA TRP A 24 -5.99 -0.01 -18.51
C TRP A 24 -4.87 0.09 -19.56
N ARG A 25 -4.91 -0.72 -20.63
CA ARG A 25 -3.81 -0.76 -21.64
C ARG A 25 -4.06 -0.04 -22.96
N THR A 26 -5.01 0.85 -23.08
CA THR A 26 -5.28 1.53 -24.36
C THR A 26 -5.43 3.05 -24.26
N HIS A 27 -4.50 3.76 -23.65
CA HIS A 27 -4.27 5.18 -23.96
C HIS A 27 -2.82 5.57 -23.64
N ALA A 28 -1.89 5.12 -24.49
CA ALA A 28 -0.54 5.64 -24.50
C ALA A 28 -0.37 6.53 -25.73
N LEU A 29 -0.61 7.83 -25.57
CA LEU A 29 -0.15 8.85 -26.51
C LEU A 29 1.09 9.54 -25.94
N ARG A 30 2.19 9.31 -26.65
CA ARG A 30 3.41 10.13 -26.75
C ARG A 30 3.75 10.99 -25.54
N SER A 31 4.72 10.57 -24.78
CA SER A 31 5.50 11.45 -23.91
C SER A 31 6.99 11.25 -24.20
N THR A 32 7.66 12.36 -24.46
CA THR A 32 9.09 12.52 -24.68
C THR A 32 9.88 11.87 -23.56
N ARG A 33 10.86 11.02 -23.91
CA ARG A 33 11.80 10.39 -22.96
C ARG A 33 12.54 11.47 -22.16
N PRO A 34 12.48 11.45 -20.83
CA PRO A 34 13.46 12.16 -20.02
C PRO A 34 14.78 11.40 -20.07
N THR A 35 15.88 12.12 -20.30
CA THR A 35 17.26 11.61 -20.22
C THR A 35 17.52 10.98 -18.85
N PRO A 36 18.19 9.81 -18.77
CA PRO A 36 18.52 9.21 -17.49
C PRO A 36 19.63 10.02 -16.80
N HIS A 37 19.30 10.60 -15.65
CA HIS A 37 20.31 11.15 -14.76
C HIS A 37 21.05 9.98 -14.07
N PRO A 38 22.39 9.97 -14.07
CA PRO A 38 23.14 8.94 -13.34
C PRO A 38 23.05 9.22 -11.83
N GLY A 39 22.64 8.22 -11.06
CA GLY A 39 22.82 8.19 -9.62
C GLY A 39 21.68 8.69 -8.76
N SER A 40 20.42 8.36 -9.05
CA SER A 40 19.37 8.52 -8.05
C SER A 40 19.43 7.38 -7.03
N VAL A 41 20.22 7.56 -5.97
CA VAL A 41 19.94 7.00 -4.66
C VAL A 41 18.44 7.33 -4.42
N GLN A 42 17.63 6.31 -4.07
CA GLN A 42 16.21 6.54 -3.74
C GLN A 42 16.16 7.65 -2.69
N ALA A 43 15.71 8.84 -3.07
CA ALA A 43 15.77 10.01 -2.21
C ALA A 43 14.79 9.81 -1.05
N GLN A 44 15.33 9.46 0.11
CA GLN A 44 14.63 9.67 1.37
C GLN A 44 14.73 11.16 1.67
N VAL A 45 13.65 11.89 1.45
CA VAL A 45 13.57 13.28 1.86
C VAL A 45 13.41 13.30 3.38
N ALA A 46 14.35 13.89 4.08
CA ALA A 46 14.19 14.18 5.50
C ALA A 46 13.33 15.46 5.63
N ASP A 47 12.40 15.47 6.57
CA ASP A 47 11.72 16.70 6.95
C ASP A 47 12.65 17.59 7.80
N SER A 48 12.17 18.80 8.18
CA SER A 48 12.92 19.74 9.04
C SER A 48 13.30 19.17 10.42
N THR A 49 12.77 18.00 10.79
CA THR A 49 13.10 17.27 12.03
C THR A 49 14.12 16.16 11.80
N GLY A 50 14.57 15.94 10.56
CA GLY A 50 15.52 14.88 10.19
C GLY A 50 14.91 13.48 10.13
N ALA A 51 13.61 13.32 10.29
CA ALA A 51 12.93 12.04 10.20
C ALA A 51 12.90 11.53 8.75
N PRO A 52 13.15 10.22 8.51
CA PRO A 52 13.13 9.66 7.15
C PRO A 52 11.72 9.75 6.57
N ARG A 53 11.61 10.33 5.37
CA ARG A 53 10.35 10.39 4.59
C ARG A 53 10.53 9.68 3.26
N ARG A 54 9.44 9.10 2.74
CA ARG A 54 9.41 8.47 1.43
C ARG A 54 8.75 9.39 0.42
N ASP A 55 9.38 9.58 -0.72
CA ASP A 55 8.76 10.24 -1.87
C ASP A 55 7.71 9.30 -2.50
N LEU A 56 6.45 9.46 -2.09
CA LEU A 56 5.33 8.66 -2.59
C LEU A 56 4.90 9.09 -3.99
N GLU A 57 5.23 10.29 -4.44
CA GLU A 57 4.97 10.74 -5.81
C GLU A 57 5.86 9.99 -6.80
N TRP A 58 7.14 9.84 -6.44
CA TRP A 58 8.03 8.97 -7.20
C TRP A 58 7.49 7.53 -7.27
N ASP A 59 6.99 6.97 -6.17
CA ASP A 59 6.40 5.63 -6.14
C ASP A 59 5.15 5.52 -7.05
N GLU A 60 4.29 6.54 -7.08
CA GLU A 60 3.13 6.60 -8.00
C GLU A 60 3.59 6.54 -9.46
N HIS A 61 4.63 7.28 -9.85
CA HIS A 61 5.21 7.22 -11.20
C HIS A 61 5.81 5.85 -11.55
N GLN A 62 6.16 5.03 -10.54
CA GLN A 62 6.59 3.65 -10.75
C GLN A 62 5.42 2.65 -10.86
N GLY A 63 4.20 3.08 -10.69
CA GLY A 63 2.99 2.26 -10.71
C GLY A 63 2.39 1.99 -9.33
N GLY A 64 2.82 2.74 -8.32
CA GLY A 64 2.18 2.80 -7.01
C GLY A 64 0.81 3.48 -7.07
N HIS A 65 0.06 3.40 -5.96
CA HIS A 65 -1.28 4.02 -5.87
C HIS A 65 -1.65 4.43 -4.43
N THR A 66 -0.66 4.73 -3.60
CA THR A 66 -0.88 5.17 -2.21
C THR A 66 -1.57 6.52 -2.16
N LEU A 67 -1.02 7.53 -2.86
CA LEU A 67 -1.55 8.89 -2.86
C LEU A 67 -2.95 8.94 -3.49
N GLY A 68 -3.09 8.32 -4.65
CA GLY A 68 -4.35 8.32 -5.39
C GLY A 68 -5.49 7.60 -4.69
N ARG A 69 -5.21 6.61 -3.83
CA ARG A 69 -6.23 5.75 -3.23
C ARG A 69 -6.37 5.90 -1.72
N HIS A 70 -5.30 6.26 -1.01
CA HIS A 70 -5.21 6.12 0.44
C HIS A 70 -4.72 7.38 1.16
N VAL A 71 -4.86 8.55 0.55
CA VAL A 71 -4.46 9.82 1.18
C VAL A 71 -5.57 10.86 1.05
N GLY A 72 -5.95 11.49 2.17
CA GLY A 72 -6.88 12.60 2.23
C GLY A 72 -8.33 12.26 1.87
N ARG A 73 -8.73 10.97 1.93
CA ARG A 73 -10.10 10.54 1.62
C ARG A 73 -10.99 10.69 2.84
N GLY A 74 -12.10 11.40 2.66
CA GLY A 74 -13.12 11.57 3.70
C GLY A 74 -14.04 10.34 3.85
N ALA A 75 -14.86 10.34 4.92
CA ALA A 75 -15.77 9.24 5.22
C ALA A 75 -16.70 8.88 4.06
N SER A 76 -17.26 9.89 3.36
CA SER A 76 -18.14 9.70 2.21
C SER A 76 -17.44 9.04 1.03
N GLU A 77 -16.16 9.39 0.77
CA GLU A 77 -15.37 8.77 -0.31
C GLU A 77 -15.03 7.31 0.02
N LEU A 78 -14.72 7.01 1.30
CA LEU A 78 -14.49 5.64 1.76
C LEU A 78 -15.77 4.80 1.63
N ALA A 79 -16.93 5.32 2.02
CA ALA A 79 -18.21 4.65 1.87
C ALA A 79 -18.52 4.38 0.39
N ALA A 80 -18.42 5.39 -0.46
CA ALA A 80 -18.64 5.26 -1.90
C ALA A 80 -17.67 4.25 -2.55
N ARG A 81 -16.45 4.13 -2.05
CA ARG A 81 -15.51 3.10 -2.50
C ARG A 81 -15.98 1.70 -2.12
N LEU A 82 -16.45 1.50 -0.88
CA LEU A 82 -16.98 0.21 -0.44
C LEU A 82 -18.23 -0.21 -1.24
N GLU A 83 -19.08 0.74 -1.63
CA GLU A 83 -20.22 0.46 -2.50
C GLU A 83 -19.80 -0.02 -3.88
N ARG A 84 -18.83 0.66 -4.51
CA ARG A 84 -18.36 0.32 -5.85
C ARG A 84 -17.51 -0.95 -5.91
N GLU A 85 -16.74 -1.25 -4.86
CA GLU A 85 -15.78 -2.37 -4.83
C GLU A 85 -16.32 -3.48 -3.91
N ALA A 86 -17.26 -4.31 -4.36
CA ALA A 86 -17.93 -5.32 -3.54
C ALA A 86 -16.99 -6.33 -2.85
N GLY A 87 -15.81 -6.60 -3.44
CA GLY A 87 -14.80 -7.51 -2.88
C GLY A 87 -13.92 -6.91 -1.78
N VAL A 88 -14.09 -5.61 -1.45
CA VAL A 88 -13.26 -4.91 -0.46
C VAL A 88 -13.98 -4.90 0.89
N ALA A 89 -13.36 -5.45 1.92
CA ALA A 89 -13.93 -5.51 3.28
C ALA A 89 -13.77 -4.20 4.05
N ALA A 90 -12.74 -3.39 3.72
CA ALA A 90 -12.44 -2.13 4.38
C ALA A 90 -11.87 -1.11 3.40
N ALA A 91 -12.19 0.16 3.57
CA ALA A 91 -11.57 1.29 2.89
C ALA A 91 -10.89 2.19 3.91
N SER A 92 -9.67 2.67 3.59
CA SER A 92 -8.91 3.46 4.55
C SER A 92 -8.12 4.57 3.87
N SER A 93 -7.78 5.59 4.66
CA SER A 93 -7.02 6.73 4.20
C SER A 93 -6.12 7.30 5.30
N PHE A 94 -4.88 7.62 4.97
CA PHE A 94 -4.06 8.51 5.78
C PHE A 94 -4.70 9.88 5.86
N THR A 95 -4.44 10.59 6.96
CA THR A 95 -4.95 11.94 7.18
C THR A 95 -4.51 12.88 6.07
N ASP A 96 -3.23 12.82 5.70
CA ASP A 96 -2.62 13.65 4.67
C ASP A 96 -1.36 12.99 4.08
N ARG A 97 -0.80 13.63 3.05
CA ARG A 97 0.41 13.16 2.36
C ARG A 97 1.63 13.13 3.29
N ALA A 98 1.80 14.16 4.10
CA ALA A 98 2.95 14.26 5.00
C ALA A 98 2.99 13.10 6.00
N THR A 99 1.83 12.75 6.57
CA THR A 99 1.66 11.58 7.44
C THR A 99 1.97 10.29 6.71
N ALA A 100 1.45 10.09 5.49
CA ALA A 100 1.72 8.89 4.71
C ALA A 100 3.22 8.73 4.41
N GLU A 101 3.88 9.79 3.93
CA GLU A 101 5.31 9.79 3.61
C GLU A 101 6.19 9.51 4.84
N ALA A 102 5.84 10.08 6.00
CA ALA A 102 6.53 9.85 7.26
C ALA A 102 6.38 8.40 7.75
N VAL A 103 5.15 7.86 7.75
CA VAL A 103 4.86 6.47 8.15
C VAL A 103 5.60 5.48 7.24
N VAL A 104 5.56 5.69 5.93
CA VAL A 104 6.23 4.84 4.96
C VAL A 104 7.75 4.93 5.10
N GLY A 105 8.31 6.13 5.22
CA GLY A 105 9.74 6.36 5.40
C GLY A 105 10.27 5.69 6.68
N ALA A 106 9.58 5.89 7.81
CA ALA A 106 9.94 5.27 9.09
C ALA A 106 9.90 3.73 9.03
N THR A 107 8.88 3.16 8.36
CA THR A 107 8.76 1.72 8.18
C THR A 107 9.90 1.16 7.34
N ILE A 108 10.23 1.79 6.22
CA ILE A 108 11.32 1.38 5.34
C ILE A 108 12.67 1.46 6.08
N ALA A 109 12.90 2.52 6.85
CA ALA A 109 14.12 2.68 7.63
C ALA A 109 14.27 1.60 8.70
N ARG A 110 13.20 1.27 9.41
CA ARG A 110 13.18 0.21 10.42
C ARG A 110 13.39 -1.18 9.82
N GLU A 111 12.81 -1.45 8.68
CA GLU A 111 12.77 -2.78 8.05
C GLU A 111 13.88 -2.99 6.99
N ARG A 112 14.92 -2.13 6.98
CA ARG A 112 15.97 -2.11 5.95
C ARG A 112 16.65 -3.47 5.71
N GLU A 113 16.92 -4.21 6.78
CA GLU A 113 17.57 -5.53 6.69
C GLU A 113 16.64 -6.59 6.08
N ARG A 114 15.36 -6.56 6.47
CA ARG A 114 14.33 -7.42 5.90
C ARG A 114 14.10 -7.12 4.41
N ILE A 115 14.11 -5.85 4.03
CA ILE A 115 14.03 -5.41 2.62
C ILE A 115 15.27 -5.90 1.85
N ALA A 116 16.48 -5.72 2.38
CA ALA A 116 17.70 -6.18 1.75
C ALA A 116 17.71 -7.71 1.56
N SER A 117 17.24 -8.47 2.55
CA SER A 117 17.08 -9.93 2.44
C SER A 117 16.06 -10.31 1.37
N TRP A 118 14.91 -9.63 1.34
CA TRP A 118 13.87 -9.87 0.34
C TRP A 118 14.35 -9.55 -1.08
N MET A 119 15.12 -8.49 -1.28
CA MET A 119 15.67 -8.13 -2.60
C MET A 119 16.51 -9.25 -3.23
N ARG A 120 17.13 -10.11 -2.41
CA ARG A 120 17.93 -11.26 -2.87
C ARG A 120 17.10 -12.52 -3.16
N ARG A 121 15.80 -12.55 -2.81
CA ARG A 121 14.92 -13.71 -2.99
C ARG A 121 14.08 -13.56 -4.26
N ASP A 122 13.61 -14.66 -4.81
CA ASP A 122 12.67 -14.67 -5.94
C ASP A 122 11.22 -14.51 -5.43
N LYS A 123 10.91 -13.30 -4.93
CA LYS A 123 9.56 -12.92 -4.49
C LYS A 123 9.30 -11.48 -4.93
N GLU A 124 8.24 -11.28 -5.72
CA GLU A 124 7.93 -9.99 -6.33
C GLU A 124 7.55 -8.91 -5.31
N ASN A 125 6.73 -9.27 -4.31
CA ASN A 125 6.22 -8.33 -3.32
C ASN A 125 6.71 -8.65 -1.91
N LEU A 126 6.87 -7.59 -1.09
CA LEU A 126 7.11 -7.66 0.36
C LEU A 126 6.03 -6.87 1.08
N VAL A 127 5.38 -7.51 2.06
CA VAL A 127 4.44 -6.84 2.96
C VAL A 127 5.15 -6.50 4.26
N LEU A 128 5.01 -5.24 4.68
CA LEU A 128 5.52 -4.68 5.93
C LEU A 128 4.36 -4.06 6.71
N ASP A 129 4.44 -4.11 8.03
CA ASP A 129 3.48 -3.48 8.91
C ASP A 129 4.15 -2.36 9.71
N TYR A 130 3.53 -1.19 9.70
CA TYR A 130 3.82 -0.10 10.64
C TYR A 130 2.98 -0.31 11.88
N ARG A 131 3.61 -0.24 13.04
CA ARG A 131 2.94 -0.18 14.34
C ARG A 131 3.12 1.21 14.90
N GLY A 132 2.03 1.93 15.02
CA GLY A 132 2.02 3.28 15.55
C GLY A 132 2.09 3.32 17.07
N GLU A 133 2.33 4.51 17.58
CA GLU A 133 2.26 4.77 19.01
C GLU A 133 0.81 4.87 19.46
N SER A 134 0.50 4.31 20.62
CA SER A 134 -0.84 4.40 21.22
C SER A 134 -1.28 5.86 21.35
N GLY A 135 -2.48 6.17 20.87
CA GLY A 135 -3.06 7.51 20.91
C GLY A 135 -2.65 8.43 19.75
N ARG A 136 -1.72 8.01 18.87
CA ARG A 136 -1.35 8.82 17.70
C ARG A 136 -2.06 8.29 16.44
N THR A 137 -3.05 9.02 15.99
CA THR A 137 -3.78 8.71 14.76
C THR A 137 -2.96 9.07 13.52
N ILE A 138 -2.88 8.14 12.57
CA ILE A 138 -2.27 8.37 11.25
C ILE A 138 -3.30 8.43 10.13
N GLY A 139 -4.54 8.06 10.41
CA GLY A 139 -5.61 8.02 9.42
C GLY A 139 -6.88 7.38 9.95
N GLN A 140 -7.71 6.89 9.03
CA GLN A 140 -9.00 6.30 9.35
C GLN A 140 -9.28 5.06 8.49
N VAL A 141 -10.10 4.15 9.02
CA VAL A 141 -10.57 2.92 8.37
C VAL A 141 -12.10 2.83 8.50
N LEU A 142 -12.77 2.61 7.39
CA LEU A 142 -14.21 2.29 7.35
C LEU A 142 -14.36 0.82 6.98
N LEU A 143 -14.98 0.04 7.87
CA LEU A 143 -15.33 -1.35 7.57
C LEU A 143 -16.64 -1.42 6.79
N ARG A 144 -16.78 -2.43 5.95
CA ARG A 144 -18.04 -2.70 5.25
C ARG A 144 -19.15 -2.98 6.26
N GLY A 145 -20.26 -2.28 6.09
CA GLY A 145 -21.41 -2.36 7.00
C GLY A 145 -21.37 -1.37 8.15
N GLU A 146 -20.27 -0.66 8.36
CA GLU A 146 -20.23 0.43 9.34
C GLU A 146 -20.60 1.77 8.72
N SER A 147 -21.18 2.65 9.53
CA SER A 147 -21.60 3.99 9.12
C SER A 147 -20.56 5.07 9.40
N ARG A 148 -19.54 4.77 10.21
CA ARG A 148 -18.51 5.73 10.64
C ARG A 148 -17.12 5.12 10.59
N PRO A 149 -16.12 5.84 10.05
CA PRO A 149 -14.74 5.40 10.12
C PRO A 149 -14.22 5.38 11.56
N ARG A 150 -13.33 4.44 11.83
CA ARG A 150 -12.53 4.36 13.06
C ARG A 150 -11.17 5.00 12.84
N GLN A 151 -10.59 5.56 13.90
CA GLN A 151 -9.23 6.08 13.87
C GLN A 151 -8.23 4.92 13.81
N ALA A 152 -7.17 5.09 13.02
CA ALA A 152 -6.13 4.10 12.85
C ALA A 152 -4.76 4.68 13.24
N ALA A 153 -3.99 3.88 13.99
CA ALA A 153 -2.59 4.17 14.34
C ALA A 153 -1.61 3.30 13.54
N ASP A 154 -2.06 2.17 13.05
CA ASP A 154 -1.27 1.17 12.32
C ASP A 154 -1.44 1.32 10.80
N ALA A 155 -0.45 0.86 10.04
CA ALA A 155 -0.53 0.81 8.58
C ALA A 155 0.12 -0.45 8.01
N ARG A 156 -0.30 -0.82 6.81
CA ARG A 156 0.32 -1.86 5.99
C ARG A 156 0.91 -1.26 4.74
N LEU A 157 2.11 -1.73 4.38
CA LEU A 157 2.84 -1.36 3.17
C LEU A 157 3.05 -2.59 2.31
N VAL A 158 2.95 -2.43 1.01
CA VAL A 158 3.35 -3.44 0.03
C VAL A 158 4.43 -2.84 -0.85
N LEU A 159 5.62 -3.40 -0.80
CA LEU A 159 6.72 -3.07 -1.69
C LEU A 159 6.71 -4.02 -2.88
N ARG A 160 7.04 -3.53 -4.07
CA ARG A 160 7.18 -4.31 -5.30
C ARG A 160 8.54 -4.11 -5.93
N LYS A 161 9.14 -5.22 -6.41
CA LYS A 161 10.39 -5.17 -7.17
C LYS A 161 10.18 -4.60 -8.57
N ARG A 162 11.20 -3.88 -9.04
CA ARG A 162 11.34 -3.42 -10.42
C ARG A 162 12.82 -3.49 -10.83
N GLY A 163 13.23 -4.62 -11.36
CA GLY A 163 14.64 -4.91 -11.59
C GLY A 163 15.45 -4.95 -10.29
N ALA A 164 16.55 -4.22 -10.22
CA ALA A 164 17.40 -4.12 -9.03
C ALA A 164 16.88 -3.12 -7.97
N ARG A 165 15.70 -2.54 -8.16
CA ARG A 165 15.09 -1.56 -7.27
C ARG A 165 13.73 -2.05 -6.76
N TYR A 166 13.12 -1.29 -5.86
CA TYR A 166 11.74 -1.48 -5.41
C TYR A 166 11.04 -0.13 -5.31
N PHE A 167 9.73 -0.16 -5.30
CA PHE A 167 8.86 0.97 -5.05
C PHE A 167 7.73 0.56 -4.11
N VAL A 168 7.06 1.54 -3.51
CA VAL A 168 5.85 1.31 -2.70
C VAL A 168 4.67 1.14 -3.65
N LEU A 169 4.20 -0.09 -3.79
CA LEU A 169 3.01 -0.37 -4.59
C LEU A 169 1.77 0.25 -3.95
N THR A 170 1.64 0.10 -2.64
CA THR A 170 0.57 0.72 -1.86
C THR A 170 0.94 0.77 -0.38
N ALA A 171 0.42 1.77 0.32
CA ALA A 171 0.41 1.84 1.77
C ALA A 171 -0.96 2.36 2.22
N TYR A 172 -1.47 1.83 3.32
CA TYR A 172 -2.79 2.19 3.82
C TYR A 172 -2.92 1.91 5.32
N PRO A 173 -3.68 2.77 6.06
CA PRO A 173 -4.03 2.51 7.44
C PRO A 173 -4.81 1.22 7.61
N VAL A 174 -4.58 0.52 8.72
CA VAL A 174 -5.30 -0.70 9.12
C VAL A 174 -5.80 -0.57 10.55
N GLU A 175 -6.81 -1.34 10.88
CA GLU A 175 -7.18 -1.53 12.29
C GLU A 175 -6.07 -2.30 13.03
N PRO A 176 -5.86 -2.00 14.32
CA PRO A 176 -4.91 -2.72 15.17
C PRO A 176 -5.28 -4.18 15.36
#